data_7abf658c9aff504341e3a4af02b5be83
#
_entry.id   7abf658c9aff504341e3a4af02b5be83
#
_cell.length_a   1.000
_cell.length_b   1.000
_cell.length_c   1.000
_cell.angle_alpha   90.00
_cell.angle_beta   90.00
_cell.angle_gamma   90.00
#
_symmetry.space_group_name_H-M   'P 1'
#
loop_
_entity.id
_entity.type
_entity.pdbx_description
1 polymer ?
#
loop_
_entity_poly.entity_id
_entity_poly.type
_entity_poly.pdbx_seq_one_letter_code
_entity_poly.pdbx_strand_id
1 'polypeptide(L)'
;MNRSIIERQLERIRKSQDKKQKGIEKELKREFRRLLSELRRVIGEEFSINTNEEKLSYTVLRKNGRAEEFWHKVEATILLLSLRVPELLNDTAYTAYYNSWAGLALAVSETVKPKPYKVLATAFATPTAETMAVALAKNSYFKDYKQYSKELAKDLQKSILRDIKKNLATGADLSTLSQTVNDRTQKSFRAVVQASRTTSHTFTEAGLGDAGKGLDEGFKAVKAYSEQVTKQTERVVRAAETIGERTAKAIKAGRPLPLLEVPPVEARSVNRGHKVANFAKTKNIGPAAKAQLTALDIEEVFIKAETTPNNAQKLPVVQMYKTWRSMRDERVRQTPKANHRKMDGVSIPVKERFNLGHGVTTDVPGNSGDPANDARCRCILLYDLKEG
;
A
#
# COMPACT_ATOMS: atom_id res chain seq x y z
N MET A 1 28.94 6.93 -7.85
CA MET A 1 27.73 7.71 -7.54
C MET A 1 27.27 7.32 -6.12
N ASN A 2 27.38 8.22 -5.14
CA ASN A 2 26.93 7.94 -3.78
C ASN A 2 25.39 7.90 -3.78
N ARG A 3 24.83 6.74 -3.41
CA ARG A 3 23.36 6.58 -3.27
C ARG A 3 22.86 7.40 -2.09
N SER A 4 21.70 8.06 -2.25
CA SER A 4 21.07 8.81 -1.16
C SER A 4 20.70 7.87 0.02
N ILE A 5 20.50 8.43 1.20
CA ILE A 5 20.04 7.66 2.38
C ILE A 5 18.70 7.00 2.04
N ILE A 6 17.79 7.75 1.40
CA ILE A 6 16.48 7.25 1.01
C ILE A 6 16.62 6.06 0.04
N GLU A 7 17.46 6.15 -0.99
CA GLU A 7 17.68 5.02 -1.92
C GLU A 7 18.18 3.76 -1.22
N ARG A 8 19.12 3.90 -0.29
CA ARG A 8 19.65 2.76 0.48
C ARG A 8 18.58 2.11 1.36
N GLN A 9 17.74 2.89 2.00
CA GLN A 9 16.63 2.38 2.82
C GLN A 9 15.57 1.70 1.95
N LEU A 10 15.20 2.27 0.81
CA LEU A 10 14.27 1.66 -0.13
C LEU A 10 14.78 0.32 -0.67
N GLU A 11 16.08 0.20 -0.94
CA GLU A 11 16.69 -1.08 -1.33
C GLU A 11 16.60 -2.12 -0.21
N ARG A 12 16.83 -1.73 1.06
CA ARG A 12 16.65 -2.60 2.23
C ARG A 12 15.21 -3.08 2.38
N ILE A 13 14.23 -2.16 2.21
CA ILE A 13 12.80 -2.50 2.25
C ILE A 13 12.48 -3.55 1.20
N ARG A 14 12.89 -3.36 -0.05
CA ARG A 14 12.63 -4.30 -1.15
C ARG A 14 13.28 -5.66 -0.88
N LYS A 15 14.54 -5.71 -0.43
CA LYS A 15 15.20 -6.96 -0.03
C LYS A 15 14.46 -7.68 1.09
N SER A 16 13.95 -6.93 2.07
CA SER A 16 13.13 -7.49 3.16
C SER A 16 11.81 -8.06 2.63
N GLN A 17 11.14 -7.35 1.71
CA GLN A 17 9.91 -7.84 1.07
C GLN A 17 10.15 -9.10 0.25
N ASP A 18 11.23 -9.15 -0.53
CA ASP A 18 11.61 -10.35 -1.29
C ASP A 18 11.84 -11.57 -0.37
N LYS A 19 12.47 -11.36 0.79
CA LYS A 19 12.65 -12.43 1.79
C LYS A 19 11.33 -12.90 2.36
N LYS A 20 10.41 -12.00 2.70
CA LYS A 20 9.06 -12.32 3.19
C LYS A 20 8.26 -13.05 2.10
N GLN A 21 8.31 -12.58 0.87
CA GLN A 21 7.66 -13.21 -0.27
C GLN A 21 8.11 -14.66 -0.46
N LYS A 22 9.42 -14.95 -0.35
CA LYS A 22 9.94 -16.32 -0.39
C LYS A 22 9.42 -17.17 0.78
N GLY A 23 9.19 -16.58 1.96
CA GLY A 23 8.55 -17.23 3.10
C GLY A 23 7.13 -17.66 2.78
N ILE A 24 6.33 -16.74 2.24
CA ILE A 24 4.95 -17.00 1.82
C ILE A 24 4.87 -18.07 0.72
N GLU A 25 5.78 -18.04 -0.26
CA GLU A 25 5.85 -19.08 -1.31
C GLU A 25 6.14 -20.47 -0.72
N LYS A 26 6.97 -20.56 0.32
CA LYS A 26 7.22 -21.84 1.04
C LYS A 26 5.98 -22.31 1.78
N GLU A 27 5.25 -21.40 2.42
CA GLU A 27 4.01 -21.73 3.12
C GLU A 27 2.93 -22.18 2.13
N LEU A 28 2.69 -21.44 1.05
CA LEU A 28 1.80 -21.88 -0.04
C LEU A 28 2.17 -23.25 -0.58
N LYS A 29 3.47 -23.53 -0.78
CA LYS A 29 3.93 -24.84 -1.23
C LYS A 29 3.58 -25.96 -0.25
N ARG A 30 3.67 -25.68 1.05
CA ARG A 30 3.28 -26.63 2.12
C ARG A 30 1.78 -26.90 2.06
N GLU A 31 0.94 -25.86 2.00
CA GLU A 31 -0.52 -26.00 1.94
C GLU A 31 -0.98 -26.75 0.68
N PHE A 32 -0.42 -26.43 -0.48
CA PHE A 32 -0.75 -27.14 -1.71
C PHE A 32 -0.28 -28.60 -1.74
N ARG A 33 0.85 -28.92 -1.10
CA ARG A 33 1.29 -30.32 -0.92
C ARG A 33 0.33 -31.09 -0.02
N ARG A 34 -0.11 -30.48 1.09
CA ARG A 34 -1.09 -31.07 2.00
C ARG A 34 -2.41 -31.33 1.28
N LEU A 35 -2.93 -30.35 0.55
CA LEU A 35 -4.12 -30.51 -0.29
C LEU A 35 -3.99 -31.69 -1.25
N LEU A 36 -2.89 -31.76 -1.98
CA LEU A 36 -2.65 -32.84 -2.96
C LEU A 36 -2.61 -34.23 -2.28
N SER A 37 -1.95 -34.32 -1.12
CA SER A 37 -1.87 -35.55 -0.33
C SER A 37 -3.25 -35.99 0.10
N GLU A 38 -4.08 -35.08 0.64
CA GLU A 38 -5.43 -35.39 1.09
C GLU A 38 -6.37 -35.78 -0.06
N LEU A 39 -6.31 -35.07 -1.20
CA LEU A 39 -7.10 -35.43 -2.37
C LEU A 39 -6.73 -36.81 -2.91
N ARG A 40 -5.43 -37.14 -2.95
CA ARG A 40 -4.97 -38.50 -3.34
C ARG A 40 -5.44 -39.59 -2.36
N ARG A 41 -5.45 -39.29 -1.07
CA ARG A 41 -5.95 -40.18 -0.04
C ARG A 41 -7.44 -40.46 -0.24
N VAL A 42 -8.25 -39.40 -0.38
CA VAL A 42 -9.71 -39.54 -0.60
C VAL A 42 -10.01 -40.35 -1.88
N ILE A 43 -9.29 -40.08 -2.97
CA ILE A 43 -9.43 -40.83 -4.22
C ILE A 43 -8.98 -42.28 -4.05
N GLY A 44 -7.84 -42.55 -3.42
CA GLY A 44 -7.31 -43.87 -3.20
C GLY A 44 -8.23 -44.75 -2.30
N GLU A 45 -8.84 -44.17 -1.27
CA GLU A 45 -9.83 -44.83 -0.43
C GLU A 45 -11.02 -45.34 -1.24
N GLU A 46 -11.55 -44.51 -2.17
CA GLU A 46 -12.68 -44.94 -2.99
C GLU A 46 -12.30 -46.03 -3.99
N PHE A 47 -11.09 -46.02 -4.54
CA PHE A 47 -10.60 -47.15 -5.36
C PHE A 47 -10.38 -48.42 -4.52
N SER A 48 -9.92 -48.31 -3.28
CA SER A 48 -9.76 -49.49 -2.38
C SER A 48 -11.09 -50.14 -2.00
N ILE A 49 -12.15 -49.35 -1.89
CA ILE A 49 -13.50 -49.86 -1.59
C ILE A 49 -14.13 -50.52 -2.82
N ASN A 50 -13.80 -50.01 -4.01
CA ASN A 50 -14.36 -50.46 -5.28
C ASN A 50 -13.36 -51.36 -6.03
N THR A 51 -12.71 -52.31 -5.36
CA THR A 51 -11.59 -53.15 -5.87
C THR A 51 -11.93 -53.97 -7.11
N ASN A 52 -13.21 -54.24 -7.36
CA ASN A 52 -13.67 -55.00 -8.53
C ASN A 52 -13.80 -54.13 -9.82
N GLU A 53 -13.58 -52.84 -9.71
CA GLU A 53 -13.74 -51.89 -10.81
C GLU A 53 -12.40 -51.27 -11.17
N GLU A 54 -11.92 -51.47 -12.40
CA GLU A 54 -10.69 -50.87 -12.89
C GLU A 54 -10.80 -49.32 -13.03
N LYS A 55 -12.05 -48.85 -13.16
CA LYS A 55 -12.35 -47.42 -13.37
C LYS A 55 -13.40 -46.93 -12.38
N LEU A 56 -13.09 -45.78 -11.74
CA LEU A 56 -14.05 -45.07 -10.91
C LEU A 56 -14.90 -44.13 -11.80
N SER A 57 -16.21 -44.26 -11.68
CA SER A 57 -17.16 -43.37 -12.39
C SER A 57 -18.31 -42.96 -11.47
N TYR A 58 -19.08 -41.93 -11.91
CA TYR A 58 -20.31 -41.56 -11.21
C TYR A 58 -21.29 -42.72 -11.03
N THR A 59 -21.39 -43.57 -12.05
CA THR A 59 -22.27 -44.74 -12.02
C THR A 59 -21.83 -45.74 -10.91
N VAL A 60 -20.54 -46.01 -10.82
CA VAL A 60 -19.96 -46.87 -9.78
C VAL A 60 -20.20 -46.29 -8.39
N LEU A 61 -19.89 -45.02 -8.18
CA LEU A 61 -20.11 -44.34 -6.89
C LEU A 61 -21.58 -44.32 -6.46
N ARG A 62 -22.51 -44.11 -7.39
CA ARG A 62 -23.95 -44.13 -7.11
C ARG A 62 -24.45 -45.55 -6.82
N LYS A 63 -24.03 -46.53 -7.61
CA LYS A 63 -24.39 -47.93 -7.43
C LYS A 63 -24.01 -48.41 -6.02
N ASN A 64 -22.89 -47.93 -5.51
CA ASN A 64 -22.37 -48.33 -4.20
C ASN A 64 -22.79 -47.38 -3.06
N GLY A 65 -23.70 -46.42 -3.31
CA GLY A 65 -24.20 -45.45 -2.31
C GLY A 65 -23.15 -44.47 -1.79
N ARG A 66 -22.00 -44.35 -2.46
CA ARG A 66 -20.84 -43.61 -1.96
C ARG A 66 -20.67 -42.19 -2.58
N ALA A 67 -21.50 -41.83 -3.56
CA ALA A 67 -21.32 -40.61 -4.33
C ALA A 67 -21.35 -39.34 -3.47
N GLU A 68 -22.27 -39.23 -2.52
CA GLU A 68 -22.39 -38.05 -1.64
C GLU A 68 -21.22 -37.94 -0.68
N GLU A 69 -20.85 -39.05 -0.02
CA GLU A 69 -19.72 -39.06 0.93
C GLU A 69 -18.40 -38.69 0.23
N PHE A 70 -18.16 -39.23 -0.97
CA PHE A 70 -16.99 -38.88 -1.76
C PHE A 70 -16.94 -37.36 -2.08
N TRP A 71 -18.05 -36.79 -2.55
CA TRP A 71 -18.10 -35.37 -2.86
C TRP A 71 -17.93 -34.52 -1.61
N HIS A 72 -18.53 -34.84 -0.51
CA HIS A 72 -18.33 -34.14 0.76
C HIS A 72 -16.86 -34.14 1.19
N LYS A 73 -16.18 -35.28 1.10
CA LYS A 73 -14.73 -35.36 1.41
C LYS A 73 -13.88 -34.52 0.47
N VAL A 74 -14.12 -34.56 -0.86
CA VAL A 74 -13.42 -33.77 -1.86
C VAL A 74 -13.67 -32.29 -1.63
N GLU A 75 -14.91 -31.86 -1.47
CA GLU A 75 -15.28 -30.45 -1.26
C GLU A 75 -14.71 -29.92 0.05
N ALA A 76 -14.79 -30.67 1.15
CA ALA A 76 -14.18 -30.30 2.43
C ALA A 76 -12.66 -30.12 2.32
N THR A 77 -11.98 -31.01 1.60
CA THR A 77 -10.54 -30.94 1.38
C THR A 77 -10.17 -29.66 0.59
N ILE A 78 -10.92 -29.34 -0.45
CA ILE A 78 -10.66 -28.16 -1.31
C ILE A 78 -11.08 -26.87 -0.61
N LEU A 79 -12.05 -26.91 0.29
CA LEU A 79 -12.50 -25.73 1.05
C LEU A 79 -11.37 -25.08 1.83
N LEU A 80 -10.37 -25.84 2.29
CA LEU A 80 -9.17 -25.30 2.95
C LEU A 80 -8.45 -24.28 2.10
N LEU A 81 -8.42 -24.43 0.76
CA LEU A 81 -7.83 -23.43 -0.13
C LEU A 81 -8.59 -22.11 -0.11
N SER A 82 -9.92 -22.16 -0.09
CA SER A 82 -10.76 -20.94 -0.10
C SER A 82 -10.69 -20.16 1.22
N LEU A 83 -10.15 -20.75 2.28
CA LEU A 83 -9.88 -20.06 3.54
C LEU A 83 -8.44 -19.55 3.60
N ARG A 84 -7.45 -20.40 3.33
CA ARG A 84 -6.02 -20.08 3.52
C ARG A 84 -5.43 -19.21 2.42
N VAL A 85 -5.84 -19.37 1.16
CA VAL A 85 -5.29 -18.56 0.06
C VAL A 85 -5.63 -17.08 0.22
N PRO A 86 -6.90 -16.68 0.46
CA PRO A 86 -7.22 -15.27 0.72
C PRO A 86 -6.50 -14.70 1.95
N GLU A 87 -6.37 -15.47 3.03
CA GLU A 87 -5.66 -15.06 4.23
C GLU A 87 -4.19 -14.71 3.91
N LEU A 88 -3.44 -15.64 3.31
CA LEU A 88 -2.03 -15.44 2.95
C LEU A 88 -1.83 -14.30 1.95
N LEU A 89 -2.74 -14.14 0.99
CA LEU A 89 -2.69 -13.04 0.04
C LEU A 89 -2.99 -11.69 0.71
N ASN A 90 -3.97 -11.62 1.60
CA ASN A 90 -4.29 -10.41 2.36
C ASN A 90 -3.14 -10.01 3.28
N ASP A 91 -2.52 -10.96 3.98
CA ASP A 91 -1.33 -10.72 4.80
C ASP A 91 -0.16 -10.20 3.96
N THR A 92 0.00 -10.74 2.73
CA THR A 92 1.00 -10.24 1.78
C THR A 92 0.75 -8.78 1.42
N ALA A 93 -0.48 -8.43 1.07
CA ALA A 93 -0.85 -7.07 0.68
C ALA A 93 -0.66 -6.08 1.85
N TYR A 94 -1.20 -6.43 3.02
CA TYR A 94 -1.08 -5.62 4.24
C TYR A 94 0.38 -5.38 4.59
N THR A 95 1.17 -6.43 4.69
CA THR A 95 2.58 -6.37 5.09
C THR A 95 3.42 -5.59 4.08
N ALA A 96 3.19 -5.78 2.77
CA ALA A 96 3.90 -5.07 1.73
C ALA A 96 3.62 -3.57 1.77
N TYR A 97 2.36 -3.19 1.89
CA TYR A 97 1.95 -1.79 1.99
C TYR A 97 2.49 -1.13 3.26
N TYR A 98 2.25 -1.73 4.43
CA TYR A 98 2.68 -1.20 5.72
C TYR A 98 4.19 -0.96 5.78
N ASN A 99 5.00 -1.98 5.44
CA ASN A 99 6.45 -1.86 5.57
C ASN A 99 7.05 -0.86 4.58
N SER A 100 6.49 -0.75 3.38
CA SER A 100 6.95 0.22 2.39
C SER A 100 6.56 1.64 2.78
N TRP A 101 5.35 1.86 3.25
CA TRP A 101 4.92 3.13 3.83
C TRP A 101 5.83 3.57 4.98
N ALA A 102 5.93 2.73 6.02
CA ALA A 102 6.73 3.02 7.20
C ALA A 102 8.21 3.27 6.86
N GLY A 103 8.74 2.45 5.98
CA GLY A 103 10.14 2.54 5.58
C GLY A 103 10.48 3.82 4.82
N LEU A 104 9.60 4.30 3.93
CA LEU A 104 9.80 5.59 3.26
C LEU A 104 9.71 6.74 4.26
N ALA A 105 8.70 6.74 5.13
CA ALA A 105 8.52 7.81 6.11
C ALA A 105 9.71 7.91 7.08
N LEU A 106 10.23 6.76 7.56
CA LEU A 106 11.44 6.73 8.39
C LEU A 106 12.68 7.21 7.62
N ALA A 107 12.89 6.78 6.38
CA ALA A 107 14.01 7.24 5.55
C ALA A 107 13.98 8.76 5.34
N VAL A 108 12.79 9.32 5.14
CA VAL A 108 12.59 10.77 5.03
C VAL A 108 12.85 11.46 6.36
N SER A 109 12.41 10.90 7.49
CA SER A 109 12.68 11.48 8.82
C SER A 109 14.17 11.53 9.18
N GLU A 110 14.97 10.57 8.67
CA GLU A 110 16.43 10.57 8.80
C GLU A 110 17.13 11.62 7.92
N THR A 111 16.49 12.00 6.79
CA THR A 111 17.10 12.84 5.76
C THR A 111 16.73 14.31 5.92
N VAL A 112 15.48 14.60 6.28
CA VAL A 112 14.97 15.96 6.40
C VAL A 112 15.56 16.68 7.61
N LYS A 113 16.06 17.92 7.41
CA LYS A 113 16.76 18.67 8.45
C LYS A 113 15.85 19.39 9.44
N PRO A 114 14.82 20.17 9.00
CA PRO A 114 13.97 20.91 9.94
C PRO A 114 13.23 19.97 10.91
N LYS A 115 13.37 20.25 12.21
CA LYS A 115 12.83 19.40 13.29
C LYS A 115 11.32 19.16 13.16
N PRO A 116 10.46 20.15 12.82
CA PRO A 116 9.03 19.90 12.59
C PRO A 116 8.76 18.91 11.47
N TYR A 117 9.50 18.96 10.37
CA TYR A 117 9.38 18.00 9.26
C TYR A 117 9.83 16.60 9.68
N LYS A 118 10.88 16.50 10.48
CA LYS A 118 11.37 15.23 11.03
C LYS A 118 10.33 14.59 11.94
N VAL A 119 9.72 15.36 12.85
CA VAL A 119 8.67 14.88 13.76
C VAL A 119 7.44 14.42 12.96
N LEU A 120 7.00 15.21 11.96
CA LEU A 120 5.93 14.82 11.06
C LEU A 120 6.22 13.48 10.37
N ALA A 121 7.38 13.36 9.73
CA ALA A 121 7.74 12.14 9.00
C ALA A 121 7.82 10.91 9.92
N THR A 122 8.28 11.08 11.16
CA THR A 122 8.29 10.02 12.17
C THR A 122 6.86 9.61 12.56
N ALA A 123 5.97 10.58 12.82
CA ALA A 123 4.57 10.31 13.13
C ALA A 123 3.84 9.66 11.94
N PHE A 124 4.24 10.01 10.71
CA PHE A 124 3.69 9.44 9.48
C PHE A 124 4.12 8.00 9.23
N ALA A 125 5.15 7.50 9.93
CA ALA A 125 5.68 6.15 9.71
C ALA A 125 4.73 5.01 10.17
N THR A 126 3.70 5.33 10.96
CA THR A 126 2.71 4.34 11.40
C THR A 126 1.37 4.63 10.73
N PRO A 127 1.02 3.96 9.62
CA PRO A 127 -0.27 4.15 8.96
C PRO A 127 -1.42 3.70 9.87
N THR A 128 -2.51 4.47 9.88
CA THR A 128 -3.71 4.13 10.68
C THR A 128 -4.43 2.92 10.09
N ALA A 129 -5.28 2.27 10.89
CA ALA A 129 -6.13 1.18 10.42
C ALA A 129 -7.04 1.61 9.25
N GLU A 130 -7.55 2.86 9.29
CA GLU A 130 -8.35 3.43 8.20
C GLU A 130 -7.51 3.60 6.92
N THR A 131 -6.29 4.13 7.04
CA THR A 131 -5.35 4.25 5.92
C THR A 131 -5.13 2.90 5.22
N MET A 132 -4.90 1.85 6.00
CA MET A 132 -4.71 0.49 5.51
C MET A 132 -5.98 -0.07 4.86
N ALA A 133 -7.14 0.10 5.50
CA ALA A 133 -8.42 -0.36 4.95
C ALA A 133 -8.73 0.29 3.60
N VAL A 134 -8.52 1.61 3.50
CA VAL A 134 -8.73 2.36 2.26
C VAL A 134 -7.76 1.90 1.14
N ALA A 135 -6.49 1.66 1.48
CA ALA A 135 -5.49 1.20 0.51
C ALA A 135 -5.85 -0.18 -0.10
N LEU A 136 -6.39 -1.08 0.72
CA LEU A 136 -6.82 -2.41 0.29
C LEU A 136 -8.13 -2.36 -0.53
N ALA A 137 -9.07 -1.46 -0.15
CA ALA A 137 -10.38 -1.36 -0.82
C ALA A 137 -10.34 -0.57 -2.14
N LYS A 138 -9.38 0.34 -2.33
CA LYS A 138 -9.32 1.26 -3.48
C LYS A 138 -7.97 1.18 -4.20
N ASN A 139 -7.60 -0.02 -4.63
CA ASN A 139 -6.40 -0.21 -5.43
C ASN A 139 -6.70 -0.12 -6.93
N SER A 140 -5.89 0.62 -7.70
CA SER A 140 -6.13 0.81 -9.14
C SER A 140 -6.04 -0.49 -9.94
N TYR A 141 -5.15 -1.41 -9.56
CA TYR A 141 -4.97 -2.69 -10.24
C TYR A 141 -6.02 -3.73 -9.83
N PHE A 142 -6.24 -3.91 -8.53
CA PHE A 142 -7.13 -4.94 -8.00
C PHE A 142 -8.56 -4.45 -7.77
N LYS A 143 -8.79 -3.13 -7.82
CA LYS A 143 -10.03 -2.47 -7.39
C LYS A 143 -10.33 -2.75 -5.91
N ASP A 144 -11.04 -3.83 -5.59
CA ASP A 144 -11.21 -4.35 -4.24
C ASP A 144 -10.36 -5.62 -4.06
N TYR A 145 -9.29 -5.50 -3.28
CA TYR A 145 -8.35 -6.60 -3.10
C TYR A 145 -8.92 -7.77 -2.28
N LYS A 146 -9.76 -7.49 -1.29
CA LYS A 146 -10.40 -8.56 -0.50
C LYS A 146 -11.34 -9.40 -1.36
N GLN A 147 -12.08 -8.76 -2.25
CA GLN A 147 -12.93 -9.44 -3.22
C GLN A 147 -12.10 -10.26 -4.20
N TYR A 148 -11.05 -9.67 -4.77
CA TYR A 148 -10.12 -10.35 -5.68
C TYR A 148 -9.55 -11.64 -5.08
N SER A 149 -9.03 -11.59 -3.85
CA SER A 149 -8.42 -12.77 -3.20
C SER A 149 -9.42 -13.91 -2.98
N LYS A 150 -10.68 -13.59 -2.64
CA LYS A 150 -11.77 -14.57 -2.49
C LYS A 150 -12.19 -15.17 -3.83
N GLU A 151 -12.32 -14.34 -4.87
CA GLU A 151 -12.68 -14.81 -6.21
C GLU A 151 -11.62 -15.74 -6.78
N LEU A 152 -10.34 -15.39 -6.64
CA LEU A 152 -9.23 -16.26 -7.04
C LEU A 152 -9.32 -17.63 -6.36
N ALA A 153 -9.53 -17.69 -5.04
CA ALA A 153 -9.66 -18.94 -4.31
C ALA A 153 -10.86 -19.77 -4.78
N LYS A 154 -12.01 -19.12 -5.03
CA LYS A 154 -13.22 -19.76 -5.54
C LYS A 154 -13.03 -20.33 -6.95
N ASP A 155 -12.32 -19.63 -7.81
CA ASP A 155 -12.03 -20.11 -9.17
C ASP A 155 -11.06 -21.30 -9.18
N LEU A 156 -10.07 -21.29 -8.28
CA LEU A 156 -9.20 -22.46 -8.07
C LEU A 156 -10.00 -23.68 -7.61
N GLN A 157 -10.87 -23.52 -6.61
CA GLN A 157 -11.75 -24.57 -6.12
C GLN A 157 -12.61 -25.14 -7.25
N LYS A 158 -13.33 -24.26 -7.98
CA LYS A 158 -14.19 -24.67 -9.10
C LYS A 158 -13.38 -25.43 -10.17
N SER A 159 -12.16 -25.01 -10.46
CA SER A 159 -11.35 -25.64 -11.50
C SER A 159 -10.90 -27.05 -11.11
N ILE A 160 -10.53 -27.29 -9.85
CA ILE A 160 -10.17 -28.62 -9.35
C ILE A 160 -11.39 -29.53 -9.37
N LEU A 161 -12.53 -29.07 -8.84
CA LEU A 161 -13.79 -29.84 -8.85
C LEU A 161 -14.22 -30.21 -10.27
N ARG A 162 -14.15 -29.25 -11.20
CA ARG A 162 -14.53 -29.50 -12.61
C ARG A 162 -13.70 -30.61 -13.24
N ASP A 163 -12.41 -30.64 -12.98
CA ASP A 163 -11.51 -31.62 -13.59
C ASP A 163 -11.73 -33.02 -12.97
N ILE A 164 -11.97 -33.12 -11.67
CA ILE A 164 -12.37 -34.38 -11.03
C ILE A 164 -13.72 -34.84 -11.61
N LYS A 165 -14.72 -33.96 -11.70
CA LYS A 165 -16.04 -34.28 -12.25
C LYS A 165 -15.96 -34.80 -13.70
N LYS A 166 -15.12 -34.14 -14.54
CA LYS A 166 -14.93 -34.56 -15.93
C LYS A 166 -14.36 -35.98 -16.03
N ASN A 167 -13.37 -36.33 -15.23
CA ASN A 167 -12.77 -37.66 -15.24
C ASN A 167 -13.74 -38.74 -14.74
N LEU A 168 -14.54 -38.45 -13.70
CA LEU A 168 -15.53 -39.38 -13.21
C LEU A 168 -16.70 -39.57 -14.17
N ALA A 169 -17.03 -38.59 -15.00
CA ALA A 169 -18.08 -38.70 -16.02
C ALA A 169 -17.70 -39.70 -17.13
N THR A 170 -16.41 -39.80 -17.48
CA THR A 170 -15.91 -40.74 -18.51
C THR A 170 -15.40 -42.07 -17.94
N GLY A 171 -15.34 -42.19 -16.61
CA GLY A 171 -14.71 -43.34 -15.94
C GLY A 171 -13.18 -43.28 -16.05
N ALA A 172 -12.53 -42.96 -14.95
CA ALA A 172 -11.07 -42.84 -14.90
C ALA A 172 -10.46 -43.95 -13.99
N ASP A 173 -9.30 -44.46 -14.39
CA ASP A 173 -8.47 -45.26 -13.49
C ASP A 173 -7.77 -44.38 -12.44
N LEU A 174 -7.21 -45.03 -11.40
CA LEU A 174 -6.56 -44.35 -10.28
C LEU A 174 -5.38 -43.48 -10.75
N SER A 175 -4.61 -43.97 -11.71
CA SER A 175 -3.44 -43.24 -12.26
C SER A 175 -3.88 -41.95 -12.96
N THR A 176 -4.85 -42.07 -13.87
CA THR A 176 -5.40 -40.93 -14.63
C THR A 176 -6.00 -39.87 -13.71
N LEU A 177 -6.81 -40.27 -12.72
CA LEU A 177 -7.43 -39.33 -11.80
C LEU A 177 -6.39 -38.67 -10.87
N SER A 178 -5.43 -39.45 -10.37
CA SER A 178 -4.33 -38.94 -9.55
C SER A 178 -3.45 -37.96 -10.31
N GLN A 179 -3.12 -38.25 -11.59
CA GLN A 179 -2.34 -37.38 -12.45
C GLN A 179 -3.10 -36.07 -12.73
N THR A 180 -4.38 -36.15 -13.08
CA THR A 180 -5.24 -34.98 -13.30
C THR A 180 -5.27 -34.04 -12.09
N VAL A 181 -5.46 -34.59 -10.88
CA VAL A 181 -5.46 -33.83 -9.62
C VAL A 181 -4.10 -33.21 -9.37
N ASN A 182 -3.00 -33.96 -9.60
CA ASN A 182 -1.66 -33.43 -9.47
C ASN A 182 -1.43 -32.22 -10.40
N ASP A 183 -1.73 -32.37 -11.69
CA ASP A 183 -1.47 -31.34 -12.69
C ASP A 183 -2.31 -30.07 -12.43
N ARG A 184 -3.58 -30.27 -12.06
CA ARG A 184 -4.45 -29.15 -11.68
C ARG A 184 -3.96 -28.44 -10.41
N THR A 185 -3.58 -29.18 -9.39
CA THR A 185 -3.06 -28.64 -8.14
C THR A 185 -1.76 -27.86 -8.37
N GLN A 186 -0.84 -28.39 -9.19
CA GLN A 186 0.40 -27.70 -9.59
C GLN A 186 0.12 -26.41 -10.38
N LYS A 187 -0.84 -26.44 -11.31
CA LYS A 187 -1.27 -25.24 -12.06
C LYS A 187 -1.86 -24.20 -11.12
N SER A 188 -2.72 -24.61 -10.22
CA SER A 188 -3.32 -23.74 -9.19
C SER A 188 -2.26 -23.13 -8.27
N PHE A 189 -1.30 -23.90 -7.79
CA PHE A 189 -0.17 -23.43 -7.01
C PHE A 189 0.61 -22.33 -7.75
N ARG A 190 0.98 -22.55 -9.02
CA ARG A 190 1.69 -21.54 -9.83
C ARG A 190 0.89 -20.25 -9.98
N ALA A 191 -0.42 -20.35 -10.15
CA ALA A 191 -1.30 -19.18 -10.25
C ALA A 191 -1.32 -18.36 -8.94
N VAL A 192 -1.42 -19.02 -7.78
CA VAL A 192 -1.40 -18.35 -6.46
C VAL A 192 -0.05 -17.73 -6.16
N VAL A 193 1.06 -18.41 -6.47
CA VAL A 193 2.41 -17.84 -6.31
C VAL A 193 2.58 -16.60 -7.18
N GLN A 194 2.10 -16.64 -8.42
CA GLN A 194 2.15 -15.47 -9.30
C GLN A 194 1.28 -14.32 -8.76
N ALA A 195 0.07 -14.62 -8.27
CA ALA A 195 -0.81 -13.64 -7.64
C ALA A 195 -0.13 -13.00 -6.40
N SER A 196 0.48 -13.82 -5.53
CA SER A 196 1.21 -13.35 -4.36
C SER A 196 2.38 -12.42 -4.71
N ARG A 197 3.16 -12.74 -5.74
CA ARG A 197 4.25 -11.88 -6.25
C ARG A 197 3.73 -10.55 -6.78
N THR A 198 2.67 -10.58 -7.58
CA THR A 198 2.04 -9.36 -8.10
C THR A 198 1.49 -8.51 -6.96
N THR A 199 0.83 -9.13 -5.98
CA THR A 199 0.33 -8.48 -4.77
C THR A 199 1.44 -7.78 -4.00
N SER A 200 2.51 -8.52 -3.67
CA SER A 200 3.65 -7.95 -2.94
C SER A 200 4.24 -6.73 -3.65
N HIS A 201 4.47 -6.83 -4.95
CA HIS A 201 5.00 -5.72 -5.74
C HIS A 201 4.04 -4.53 -5.79
N THR A 202 2.78 -4.77 -6.16
CA THR A 202 1.77 -3.71 -6.31
C THR A 202 1.56 -2.94 -5.01
N PHE A 203 1.43 -3.64 -3.88
CA PHE A 203 1.22 -2.98 -2.59
C PHE A 203 2.50 -2.36 -2.01
N THR A 204 3.69 -2.87 -2.34
CA THR A 204 4.95 -2.19 -2.03
C THR A 204 5.03 -0.83 -2.71
N GLU A 205 4.83 -0.78 -4.03
CA GLU A 205 4.90 0.49 -4.77
C GLU A 205 3.73 1.43 -4.41
N ALA A 206 2.53 0.90 -4.14
CA ALA A 206 1.40 1.71 -3.66
C ALA A 206 1.70 2.34 -2.29
N GLY A 207 2.24 1.57 -1.33
CA GLY A 207 2.60 2.08 -0.02
C GLY A 207 3.66 3.17 -0.08
N LEU A 208 4.69 3.01 -0.91
CA LEU A 208 5.69 4.05 -1.18
C LEU A 208 5.05 5.30 -1.81
N GLY A 209 4.18 5.12 -2.80
CA GLY A 209 3.51 6.22 -3.51
C GLY A 209 2.61 7.04 -2.61
N ASP A 210 1.79 6.38 -1.81
CA ASP A 210 0.86 7.05 -0.90
C ASP A 210 1.60 7.73 0.26
N ALA A 211 2.63 7.09 0.84
CA ALA A 211 3.48 7.70 1.85
C ALA A 211 4.19 8.95 1.31
N GLY A 212 4.76 8.88 0.10
CA GLY A 212 5.44 10.01 -0.53
C GLY A 212 4.51 11.21 -0.74
N LYS A 213 3.31 10.97 -1.28
CA LYS A 213 2.30 12.03 -1.48
C LYS A 213 1.83 12.63 -0.16
N GLY A 214 1.60 11.79 0.84
CA GLY A 214 1.16 12.23 2.14
C GLY A 214 2.21 13.06 2.87
N LEU A 215 3.49 12.67 2.81
CA LEU A 215 4.60 13.43 3.38
C LEU A 215 4.77 14.80 2.70
N ASP A 216 4.69 14.85 1.36
CA ASP A 216 4.78 16.13 0.61
C ASP A 216 3.66 17.10 1.03
N GLU A 217 2.43 16.62 1.21
CA GLU A 217 1.33 17.43 1.71
C GLU A 217 1.49 17.81 3.19
N GLY A 218 1.97 16.87 4.00
CA GLY A 218 2.28 17.13 5.40
C GLY A 218 3.32 18.23 5.58
N PHE A 219 4.39 18.24 4.78
CA PHE A 219 5.38 19.31 4.79
C PHE A 219 4.80 20.67 4.42
N LYS A 220 3.90 20.71 3.43
CA LYS A 220 3.18 21.95 3.07
C LYS A 220 2.28 22.43 4.20
N ALA A 221 1.59 21.51 4.87
CA ALA A 221 0.72 21.83 6.01
C ALA A 221 1.52 22.41 7.19
N VAL A 222 2.65 21.78 7.53
CA VAL A 222 3.57 22.24 8.58
C VAL A 222 4.13 23.63 8.26
N LYS A 223 4.55 23.85 7.01
CA LYS A 223 5.04 25.16 6.54
C LYS A 223 3.97 26.25 6.65
N ALA A 224 2.78 25.98 6.14
CA ALA A 224 1.67 26.95 6.19
C ALA A 224 1.26 27.28 7.64
N TYR A 225 1.27 26.31 8.54
CA TYR A 225 1.04 26.54 9.97
C TYR A 225 2.13 27.44 10.57
N SER A 226 3.41 27.16 10.30
CA SER A 226 4.52 28.00 10.72
C SER A 226 4.39 29.45 10.26
N GLU A 227 4.10 29.67 8.97
CA GLU A 227 3.90 31.01 8.40
C GLU A 227 2.74 31.76 9.06
N GLN A 228 1.66 31.08 9.37
CA GLN A 228 0.51 31.68 10.03
C GLN A 228 0.84 32.11 11.48
N VAL A 229 1.53 31.24 12.23
CA VAL A 229 1.95 31.55 13.61
C VAL A 229 2.90 32.75 13.59
N THR A 230 3.87 32.77 12.66
CA THR A 230 4.78 33.92 12.51
C THR A 230 4.02 35.23 12.25
N LYS A 231 3.06 35.22 11.31
CA LYS A 231 2.24 36.41 11.03
C LYS A 231 1.42 36.88 12.23
N GLN A 232 0.89 35.94 13.02
CA GLN A 232 0.15 36.29 14.24
C GLN A 232 1.06 36.92 15.29
N THR A 233 2.26 36.34 15.50
CA THR A 233 3.27 36.88 16.41
C THR A 233 3.69 38.29 16.00
N GLU A 234 4.00 38.51 14.71
CA GLU A 234 4.34 39.84 14.18
C GLU A 234 3.22 40.88 14.43
N ARG A 235 1.94 40.49 14.29
CA ARG A 235 0.81 41.38 14.56
C ARG A 235 0.75 41.75 16.05
N VAL A 236 0.97 40.78 16.96
CA VAL A 236 0.98 41.03 18.41
C VAL A 236 2.14 41.94 18.78
N VAL A 237 3.35 41.69 18.23
CA VAL A 237 4.52 42.56 18.46
C VAL A 237 4.25 44.01 18.03
N ARG A 238 3.77 44.22 16.78
CA ARG A 238 3.42 45.57 16.27
C ARG A 238 2.33 46.25 17.12
N ALA A 239 1.33 45.51 17.60
CA ALA A 239 0.32 46.08 18.48
C ALA A 239 0.94 46.51 19.82
N ALA A 240 1.82 45.70 20.41
CA ALA A 240 2.55 46.01 21.64
C ALA A 240 3.45 47.24 21.47
N GLU A 241 4.19 47.33 20.36
CA GLU A 241 5.02 48.51 20.00
C GLU A 241 4.16 49.78 19.90
N THR A 242 3.04 49.71 19.18
CA THR A 242 2.09 50.85 19.06
C THR A 242 1.51 51.28 20.40
N ILE A 243 1.17 50.31 21.27
CA ILE A 243 0.70 50.60 22.65
C ILE A 243 1.83 51.24 23.45
N GLY A 244 3.04 50.71 23.39
CA GLY A 244 4.22 51.27 24.04
C GLY A 244 4.50 52.75 23.65
N GLU A 245 4.44 53.04 22.33
CA GLU A 245 4.61 54.40 21.84
C GLU A 245 3.51 55.37 22.33
N ARG A 246 2.24 54.94 22.30
CA ARG A 246 1.10 55.71 22.80
C ARG A 246 1.23 55.96 24.29
N THR A 247 1.62 54.97 25.06
CA THR A 247 1.85 55.06 26.50
C THR A 247 3.00 56.07 26.78
N ALA A 248 4.13 55.97 26.09
CA ALA A 248 5.24 56.89 26.25
C ALA A 248 4.85 58.36 25.91
N LYS A 249 4.05 58.59 24.86
CA LYS A 249 3.51 59.89 24.52
C LYS A 249 2.54 60.45 25.56
N ALA A 250 1.67 59.63 26.13
CA ALA A 250 0.76 59.98 27.17
C ALA A 250 1.50 60.40 28.47
N ILE A 251 2.50 59.65 28.88
CA ILE A 251 3.35 59.96 30.04
C ILE A 251 4.06 61.31 29.82
N LYS A 252 4.67 61.53 28.67
CA LYS A 252 5.34 62.81 28.35
C LYS A 252 4.41 64.00 28.35
N ALA A 253 3.13 63.79 28.00
CA ALA A 253 2.10 64.81 27.95
C ALA A 253 1.32 64.99 29.24
N GLY A 254 1.62 64.26 30.32
CA GLY A 254 0.86 64.25 31.58
C GLY A 254 -0.59 63.80 31.45
N ARG A 255 -0.92 62.99 30.42
CA ARG A 255 -2.28 62.52 30.15
C ARG A 255 -2.50 61.14 30.80
N PRO A 256 -3.77 60.78 31.16
CA PRO A 256 -4.06 59.46 31.66
C PRO A 256 -3.61 58.38 30.70
N LEU A 257 -3.09 57.28 31.23
CA LEU A 257 -2.62 56.15 30.46
C LEU A 257 -3.77 55.53 29.66
N PRO A 258 -3.57 55.20 28.35
CA PRO A 258 -4.57 54.51 27.56
C PRO A 258 -4.84 53.10 28.16
N LEU A 259 -6.12 52.71 28.20
CA LEU A 259 -6.51 51.38 28.60
C LEU A 259 -5.73 50.34 27.70
N LEU A 260 -5.04 49.41 28.35
CA LEU A 260 -4.32 48.33 27.70
C LEU A 260 -5.34 47.28 27.23
N GLU A 261 -5.97 47.51 26.08
CA GLU A 261 -6.62 46.45 25.34
C GLU A 261 -5.53 45.71 24.53
N VAL A 262 -4.89 44.73 25.15
CA VAL A 262 -4.09 43.76 24.42
C VAL A 262 -5.09 42.91 23.62
N PRO A 263 -5.02 42.90 22.28
CA PRO A 263 -5.90 42.05 21.51
C PRO A 263 -5.76 40.60 22.06
N PRO A 264 -6.88 39.94 22.32
CA PRO A 264 -6.80 38.55 22.80
C PRO A 264 -5.99 37.78 21.79
N VAL A 265 -4.91 37.17 22.29
CA VAL A 265 -4.17 36.18 21.50
C VAL A 265 -5.13 35.01 21.39
N GLU A 266 -6.03 35.06 20.40
CA GLU A 266 -6.86 33.93 20.06
C GLU A 266 -5.96 32.82 19.45
N ALA A 267 -5.10 32.27 20.31
CA ALA A 267 -4.46 30.99 20.07
C ALA A 267 -5.48 29.85 19.99
N ARG A 268 -6.77 30.13 20.15
CA ARG A 268 -7.79 29.12 20.42
C ARG A 268 -8.63 28.67 19.23
N SER A 269 -8.71 29.36 18.16
CA SER A 269 -9.67 28.96 17.12
C SER A 269 -9.06 28.69 15.74
N VAL A 270 -7.83 28.27 15.71
CA VAL A 270 -7.41 27.57 14.52
C VAL A 270 -8.06 26.19 14.59
N ASN A 271 -9.28 26.16 14.09
CA ASN A 271 -10.12 24.97 14.01
C ASN A 271 -9.26 23.80 13.49
N ARG A 272 -8.76 22.97 14.44
CA ARG A 272 -7.71 21.95 14.25
C ARG A 272 -7.99 21.03 13.08
N GLY A 273 -9.24 20.65 12.90
CA GLY A 273 -9.68 19.78 11.82
C GLY A 273 -9.80 20.44 10.44
N HIS A 274 -10.12 21.76 10.36
CA HIS A 274 -10.39 22.41 9.07
C HIS A 274 -9.12 22.67 8.23
N LYS A 275 -7.96 22.86 8.84
CA LYS A 275 -6.73 23.15 8.10
C LYS A 275 -6.10 21.91 7.49
N VAL A 276 -6.01 20.82 8.25
CA VAL A 276 -5.57 19.53 7.72
C VAL A 276 -6.58 19.03 6.68
N ALA A 277 -7.90 19.18 6.92
CA ALA A 277 -8.94 18.84 5.97
C ALA A 277 -8.88 19.68 4.68
N ASN A 278 -8.50 20.95 4.74
CA ASN A 278 -8.34 21.78 3.55
C ASN A 278 -7.11 21.38 2.72
N PHE A 279 -6.00 21.01 3.34
CA PHE A 279 -4.86 20.42 2.64
C PHE A 279 -5.20 19.04 2.07
N ALA A 280 -5.96 18.23 2.80
CA ALA A 280 -6.42 16.93 2.33
C ALA A 280 -7.45 16.99 1.17
N LYS A 281 -8.00 18.17 0.85
CA LYS A 281 -8.91 18.38 -0.30
C LYS A 281 -8.18 18.49 -1.64
N THR A 282 -6.86 18.51 -1.67
CA THR A 282 -6.11 18.53 -2.94
C THR A 282 -6.42 17.27 -3.76
N LYS A 283 -6.83 17.47 -5.01
CA LYS A 283 -7.35 16.40 -5.90
C LYS A 283 -6.36 15.26 -6.17
N ASN A 284 -5.06 15.47 -5.90
CA ASN A 284 -3.97 14.56 -6.29
C ASN A 284 -3.43 13.68 -5.15
N ILE A 285 -4.01 13.76 -3.95
CA ILE A 285 -3.62 12.89 -2.83
C ILE A 285 -4.50 11.64 -2.86
N GLY A 286 -3.88 10.46 -2.78
CA GLY A 286 -4.59 9.20 -2.68
C GLY A 286 -5.43 9.11 -1.39
N PRO A 287 -6.54 8.34 -1.41
CA PRO A 287 -7.45 8.25 -0.26
C PRO A 287 -6.78 7.79 1.03
N ALA A 288 -5.81 6.87 0.96
CA ALA A 288 -5.06 6.37 2.11
C ALA A 288 -4.17 7.46 2.74
N ALA A 289 -3.41 8.20 1.93
CA ALA A 289 -2.59 9.31 2.41
C ALA A 289 -3.43 10.43 2.99
N LYS A 290 -4.63 10.66 2.43
CA LYS A 290 -5.60 11.62 2.95
C LYS A 290 -6.12 11.21 4.33
N ALA A 291 -6.49 9.94 4.53
CA ALA A 291 -6.92 9.42 5.82
C ALA A 291 -5.84 9.59 6.89
N GLN A 292 -4.57 9.30 6.54
CA GLN A 292 -3.43 9.49 7.44
C GLN A 292 -3.21 10.96 7.81
N LEU A 293 -3.25 11.88 6.83
CA LEU A 293 -3.10 13.31 7.11
C LEU A 293 -4.21 13.89 7.97
N THR A 294 -5.44 13.39 7.80
CA THR A 294 -6.59 13.80 8.62
C THR A 294 -6.43 13.37 10.07
N ALA A 295 -5.74 12.26 10.32
CA ALA A 295 -5.47 11.77 11.67
C ALA A 295 -4.31 12.49 12.38
N LEU A 296 -3.52 13.31 11.66
CA LEU A 296 -2.38 14.04 12.23
C LEU A 296 -2.79 15.41 12.77
N ASP A 297 -2.34 15.70 13.98
CA ASP A 297 -2.44 17.04 14.58
C ASP A 297 -1.14 17.82 14.29
N ILE A 298 -1.21 18.82 13.41
CA ILE A 298 -0.05 19.64 13.04
C ILE A 298 0.46 20.47 14.22
N GLU A 299 -0.40 20.91 15.13
CA GLU A 299 0.00 21.63 16.34
C GLU A 299 0.84 20.73 17.26
N GLU A 300 0.44 19.46 17.43
CA GLU A 300 1.19 18.46 18.18
C GLU A 300 2.57 18.20 17.58
N VAL A 301 2.71 18.24 16.25
CA VAL A 301 4.00 18.14 15.55
C VAL A 301 4.95 19.24 15.98
N PHE A 302 4.47 20.49 16.10
CA PHE A 302 5.29 21.60 16.58
C PHE A 302 5.63 21.48 18.05
N ILE A 303 4.69 21.09 18.90
CA ILE A 303 4.93 20.83 20.33
C ILE A 303 6.00 19.76 20.52
N LYS A 304 5.88 18.63 19.85
CA LYS A 304 6.87 17.53 19.89
C LYS A 304 8.23 17.93 19.29
N ALA A 305 8.24 18.89 18.38
CA ALA A 305 9.49 19.44 17.85
C ALA A 305 10.16 20.40 18.82
N GLU A 306 9.54 20.72 19.98
CA GLU A 306 10.05 21.71 20.96
C GLU A 306 10.36 23.07 20.30
N THR A 307 9.67 23.39 19.23
CA THR A 307 9.76 24.68 18.57
C THR A 307 8.64 25.57 19.09
N THR A 308 9.03 26.60 19.85
CA THR A 308 8.07 27.65 20.19
C THR A 308 7.73 28.44 18.93
N PRO A 309 6.45 28.90 18.79
CA PRO A 309 6.04 29.74 17.65
C PRO A 309 6.94 30.96 17.44
N ASN A 310 7.49 31.53 18.52
CA ASN A 310 8.36 32.71 18.47
C ASN A 310 9.76 32.44 17.85
N ASN A 311 10.18 31.17 17.78
CA ASN A 311 11.43 30.75 17.12
C ASN A 311 11.15 30.03 15.78
N ALA A 312 9.96 30.17 15.23
CA ALA A 312 9.64 29.63 13.92
C ALA A 312 10.51 30.29 12.84
N GLN A 313 11.75 29.78 12.69
CA GLN A 313 12.54 30.07 11.51
C GLN A 313 11.69 29.77 10.28
N LYS A 314 11.80 30.64 9.28
CA LYS A 314 11.13 30.46 7.99
C LYS A 314 11.46 29.07 7.45
N LEU A 315 10.54 28.13 7.57
CA LEU A 315 10.79 26.77 7.13
C LEU A 315 11.01 26.73 5.62
N PRO A 316 12.04 26.03 5.13
CA PRO A 316 12.29 25.91 3.70
C PRO A 316 11.14 25.19 3.00
N VAL A 317 11.00 25.40 1.70
CA VAL A 317 10.13 24.57 0.87
C VAL A 317 10.82 23.23 0.68
N VAL A 318 10.17 22.15 1.10
CA VAL A 318 10.65 20.79 0.84
C VAL A 318 9.64 20.11 -0.06
N GLN A 319 10.11 19.57 -1.18
CA GLN A 319 9.27 18.90 -2.16
C GLN A 319 9.80 17.49 -2.42
N MET A 320 8.91 16.50 -2.42
CA MET A 320 9.25 15.13 -2.76
C MET A 320 9.16 14.89 -4.27
N TYR A 321 10.14 14.19 -4.79
CA TYR A 321 10.19 13.70 -6.17
C TYR A 321 10.19 12.19 -6.21
N LYS A 322 9.65 11.63 -7.30
CA LYS A 322 9.69 10.21 -7.61
C LYS A 322 10.31 10.00 -8.99
N THR A 323 11.22 9.04 -9.08
CA THR A 323 11.93 8.70 -10.33
C THR A 323 11.61 7.28 -10.73
N TRP A 324 11.16 7.08 -11.96
CA TRP A 324 10.91 5.74 -12.50
C TRP A 324 12.24 5.03 -12.76
N ARG A 325 12.35 3.80 -12.27
CA ARG A 325 13.49 2.93 -12.53
C ARG A 325 13.02 1.61 -13.15
N SER A 326 13.39 1.38 -14.39
CA SER A 326 13.19 0.09 -15.04
C SER A 326 14.28 -0.90 -14.62
N MET A 327 14.04 -2.20 -14.76
CA MET A 327 15.05 -3.24 -14.49
C MET A 327 16.14 -3.32 -15.58
N ARG A 328 15.97 -2.61 -16.69
CA ARG A 328 16.91 -2.52 -17.84
C ARG A 328 17.24 -3.88 -18.50
N ASP A 329 16.50 -4.94 -18.17
CA ASP A 329 16.66 -6.26 -18.80
C ASP A 329 15.69 -6.44 -19.99
N GLU A 330 15.81 -7.55 -20.70
CA GLU A 330 15.01 -7.89 -21.88
C GLU A 330 13.51 -8.02 -21.57
N ARG A 331 13.16 -8.27 -20.30
CA ARG A 331 11.76 -8.45 -19.85
C ARG A 331 11.04 -7.14 -19.61
N VAL A 332 11.75 -5.99 -19.68
CA VAL A 332 11.11 -4.66 -19.59
C VAL A 332 10.36 -4.40 -20.90
N ARG A 333 9.08 -4.03 -20.75
CA ARG A 333 8.22 -3.76 -21.91
C ARG A 333 8.76 -2.64 -22.78
N GLN A 334 8.72 -2.90 -24.10
CA GLN A 334 9.17 -1.99 -25.14
C GLN A 334 8.14 -1.89 -26.28
N THR A 335 6.91 -2.36 -26.05
CA THR A 335 5.86 -2.28 -27.07
C THR A 335 5.36 -0.85 -27.26
N PRO A 336 4.80 -0.48 -28.42
CA PRO A 336 4.25 0.85 -28.63
C PRO A 336 3.23 1.29 -27.55
N LYS A 337 2.40 0.34 -27.08
CA LYS A 337 1.36 0.58 -26.06
C LYS A 337 1.87 0.55 -24.62
N ALA A 338 3.05 -0.02 -24.37
CA ALA A 338 3.61 -0.17 -23.02
C ALA A 338 5.13 -0.14 -23.08
N ASN A 339 5.73 1.05 -23.05
CA ASN A 339 7.17 1.22 -23.13
C ASN A 339 7.76 1.74 -21.82
N HIS A 340 7.98 0.83 -20.87
CA HIS A 340 8.56 1.15 -19.58
C HIS A 340 10.05 1.48 -19.63
N ARG A 341 10.75 1.11 -20.70
CA ARG A 341 12.16 1.44 -20.88
C ARG A 341 12.35 2.94 -21.12
N LYS A 342 11.42 3.59 -21.84
CA LYS A 342 11.42 5.04 -22.03
C LYS A 342 11.20 5.83 -20.75
N MET A 343 10.58 5.21 -19.76
CA MET A 343 10.33 5.84 -18.46
C MET A 343 11.56 5.81 -17.55
N ASP A 344 12.57 5.01 -17.84
CA ASP A 344 13.75 4.87 -16.98
C ASP A 344 14.47 6.21 -16.78
N GLY A 345 14.60 6.64 -15.53
CA GLY A 345 15.20 7.91 -15.16
C GLY A 345 14.26 9.13 -15.19
N VAL A 346 13.00 8.97 -15.64
CA VAL A 346 12.04 10.07 -15.61
C VAL A 346 11.72 10.40 -14.16
N SER A 347 12.00 11.65 -13.74
CA SER A 347 11.77 12.17 -12.40
C SER A 347 10.70 13.25 -12.42
N ILE A 348 9.67 13.11 -11.60
CA ILE A 348 8.56 14.06 -11.49
C ILE A 348 8.24 14.34 -10.02
N PRO A 349 7.61 15.47 -9.69
CA PRO A 349 7.03 15.70 -8.38
C PRO A 349 6.13 14.53 -7.96
N VAL A 350 6.16 14.14 -6.68
CA VAL A 350 5.47 12.95 -6.20
C VAL A 350 3.96 12.95 -6.47
N LYS A 351 3.35 14.13 -6.59
CA LYS A 351 1.93 14.32 -6.89
C LYS A 351 1.56 14.12 -8.36
N GLU A 352 2.52 14.31 -9.25
CA GLU A 352 2.28 14.15 -10.68
C GLU A 352 2.19 12.68 -11.06
N ARG A 353 1.54 12.39 -12.18
CA ARG A 353 1.40 11.04 -12.72
C ARG A 353 2.36 10.84 -13.88
N PHE A 354 2.98 9.68 -13.94
CA PHE A 354 3.76 9.28 -15.12
C PHE A 354 2.81 9.06 -16.29
N ASN A 355 3.19 9.61 -17.45
CA ASN A 355 2.48 9.37 -18.70
C ASN A 355 3.16 8.20 -19.45
N LEU A 356 2.46 7.06 -19.51
CA LEU A 356 2.96 5.84 -20.19
C LEU A 356 2.68 5.85 -21.69
N GLY A 357 2.01 6.88 -22.19
CA GLY A 357 1.53 6.97 -23.57
C GLY A 357 0.11 6.45 -23.76
N HIS A 358 -0.49 6.71 -24.92
CA HIS A 358 -1.83 6.25 -25.31
C HIS A 358 -2.94 6.57 -24.28
N GLY A 359 -2.84 7.71 -23.60
CA GLY A 359 -3.80 8.14 -22.57
C GLY A 359 -3.66 7.40 -21.23
N VAL A 360 -2.72 6.47 -21.10
CA VAL A 360 -2.49 5.75 -19.85
C VAL A 360 -1.57 6.53 -18.95
N THR A 361 -2.02 6.80 -17.73
CA THR A 361 -1.21 7.45 -16.69
C THR A 361 -1.19 6.61 -15.42
N THR A 362 -0.10 6.70 -14.67
CA THR A 362 0.02 5.97 -13.39
C THR A 362 0.76 6.80 -12.34
N ASP A 363 0.41 6.57 -11.10
CA ASP A 363 1.15 7.13 -9.96
C ASP A 363 2.39 6.32 -9.63
N VAL A 364 2.29 5.00 -9.78
CA VAL A 364 3.35 4.04 -9.44
C VAL A 364 3.38 2.90 -10.46
N PRO A 365 4.53 2.23 -10.65
CA PRO A 365 4.63 1.07 -11.53
C PRO A 365 3.69 -0.06 -11.12
N GLY A 366 3.06 -0.70 -12.12
CA GLY A 366 2.18 -1.85 -11.89
C GLY A 366 0.81 -1.49 -11.28
N ASN A 367 0.41 -0.22 -11.34
CA ASN A 367 -0.85 0.26 -10.77
C ASN A 367 -1.54 1.33 -11.67
N SER A 368 -1.45 1.16 -12.98
CA SER A 368 -2.10 2.06 -13.95
C SER A 368 -3.59 1.77 -14.16
N GLY A 369 -4.02 0.56 -13.81
CA GLY A 369 -5.33 0.02 -14.14
C GLY A 369 -5.43 -0.55 -15.56
N ASP A 370 -4.34 -0.51 -16.34
CA ASP A 370 -4.24 -1.14 -17.66
C ASP A 370 -3.42 -2.44 -17.59
N PRO A 371 -4.03 -3.61 -17.83
CA PRO A 371 -3.33 -4.89 -17.77
C PRO A 371 -2.10 -4.97 -18.69
N ALA A 372 -2.10 -4.26 -19.82
CA ALA A 372 -0.94 -4.23 -20.72
C ALA A 372 0.28 -3.57 -20.09
N ASN A 373 0.08 -2.60 -19.21
CA ASN A 373 1.14 -1.91 -18.48
C ASN A 373 1.45 -2.58 -17.13
N ASP A 374 0.44 -3.12 -16.44
CA ASP A 374 0.57 -3.54 -15.05
C ASP A 374 1.00 -5.00 -14.88
N ALA A 375 0.49 -5.93 -15.72
CA ALA A 375 0.76 -7.36 -15.56
C ALA A 375 2.26 -7.66 -15.58
N ARG A 376 2.78 -8.26 -14.50
CA ARG A 376 4.20 -8.61 -14.34
C ARG A 376 5.17 -7.42 -14.45
N CYS A 377 4.70 -6.19 -14.18
CA CYS A 377 5.58 -5.03 -14.09
C CYS A 377 6.60 -5.25 -12.96
N ARG A 378 7.88 -4.90 -13.23
CA ARG A 378 8.99 -5.01 -12.27
C ARG A 378 9.72 -3.68 -12.09
N CYS A 379 9.19 -2.62 -12.70
CA CYS A 379 9.72 -1.28 -12.51
C CYS A 379 9.47 -0.83 -11.07
N ILE A 380 10.33 0.03 -10.56
CA ILE A 380 10.30 0.54 -9.19
C ILE A 380 10.39 2.06 -9.19
N LEU A 381 10.02 2.70 -8.09
CA LEU A 381 10.25 4.12 -7.88
C LEU A 381 11.42 4.36 -6.92
N LEU A 382 12.24 5.34 -7.24
CA LEU A 382 13.16 5.96 -6.31
C LEU A 382 12.55 7.27 -5.84
N TYR A 383 12.83 7.66 -4.60
CA TYR A 383 12.34 8.92 -4.03
C TYR A 383 13.50 9.80 -3.62
N ASP A 384 13.31 11.11 -3.72
CA ASP A 384 14.28 12.11 -3.33
C ASP A 384 13.57 13.36 -2.78
N LEU A 385 14.30 14.13 -1.96
CA LEU A 385 13.86 15.39 -1.39
C LEU A 385 14.65 16.53 -2.04
N LYS A 386 13.96 17.56 -2.50
CA LYS A 386 14.57 18.80 -2.95
C LYS A 386 14.12 19.94 -2.04
N GLU A 387 15.10 20.70 -1.56
CA GLU A 387 14.88 21.94 -0.82
C GLU A 387 14.88 23.07 -1.85
N GLY A 388 13.83 23.91 -1.83
CA GLY A 388 13.67 25.08 -2.71
C GLY A 388 13.98 26.39 -2.00
#